data_43692fafa7c4bb771238589388833948
#
_entry.id   43692fafa7c4bb771238589388833948
#
_cell.length_a   1.000
_cell.length_b   1.000
_cell.length_c   1.000
_cell.angle_alpha   90.00
_cell.angle_beta   90.00
_cell.angle_gamma   90.00
#
_symmetry.space_group_name_H-M   'P 1'
#
loop_
_entity.id
_entity.type
_entity.pdbx_description
1 polymer ?
#
loop_
_entity_poly.entity_id
_entity_poly.type
_entity_poly.pdbx_seq_one_letter_code
_entity_poly.pdbx_strand_id
1 'polypeptide(L)'
;IGLSGLITPSLDEMVTIASEMQRRNLSIPLMIGGATTSKAHTSVKIEPCYQNDITVYVTDASRAVGIASRLLSSKEKPLLGEDLREEYDKIRTRILNKTAKNKLLPISRAREHKHQVDWHGYMPPIPELIGNKTISDISRAD
;
A
#
# COMPACT_ATOMS: atom_id res chain seq x y z
N ILE A 1 0.45 6.18 17.84
CA ILE A 1 1.66 5.98 17.00
C ILE A 1 1.27 6.13 15.55
N GLY A 2 2.08 6.85 14.74
CA GLY A 2 1.87 6.97 13.31
C GLY A 2 3.07 6.41 12.54
N LEU A 3 2.82 5.59 11.53
CA LEU A 3 3.82 5.06 10.61
C LEU A 3 3.54 5.59 9.20
N SER A 4 4.57 6.11 8.54
CA SER A 4 4.47 6.65 7.18
C SER A 4 5.47 5.94 6.26
N GLY A 5 4.97 5.26 5.23
CA GLY A 5 5.78 4.51 4.27
C GLY A 5 5.97 5.25 2.96
N LEU A 6 7.22 5.41 2.53
CA LEU A 6 7.55 6.03 1.24
C LEU A 6 8.02 5.01 0.19
N ILE A 7 8.69 3.95 0.62
CA ILE A 7 9.24 2.90 -0.25
C ILE A 7 8.66 1.54 0.10
N THR A 8 8.66 0.60 -0.85
CA THR A 8 8.05 -0.72 -0.67
C THR A 8 8.54 -1.50 0.55
N PRO A 9 9.84 -1.51 0.91
CA PRO A 9 10.31 -2.18 2.12
C PRO A 9 9.66 -1.71 3.41
N SER A 10 9.18 -0.46 3.47
CA SER A 10 8.47 0.06 4.63
C SER A 10 7.19 -0.72 4.97
N LEU A 11 6.59 -1.40 4.00
CA LEU A 11 5.36 -2.18 4.20
C LEU A 11 5.60 -3.38 5.13
N ASP A 12 6.70 -4.09 4.96
CA ASP A 12 7.07 -5.24 5.80
C ASP A 12 7.49 -4.77 7.20
N GLU A 13 8.20 -3.64 7.29
CA GLU A 13 8.56 -3.03 8.57
C GLU A 13 7.32 -2.60 9.37
N MET A 14 6.27 -2.11 8.73
CA MET A 14 5.01 -1.78 9.42
C MET A 14 4.34 -3.01 10.03
N VAL A 15 4.40 -4.16 9.35
CA VAL A 15 3.90 -5.43 9.87
C VAL A 15 4.73 -5.88 11.09
N THR A 16 6.06 -5.74 10.99
CA THR A 16 6.99 -6.07 12.08
C THR A 16 6.71 -5.19 13.31
N ILE A 17 6.53 -3.88 13.13
CA ILE A 17 6.21 -2.94 14.23
C ILE A 17 4.86 -3.29 14.86
N ALA A 18 3.82 -3.57 14.07
CA ALA A 18 2.52 -3.98 14.56
C ALA A 18 2.61 -5.25 15.42
N SER A 19 3.33 -6.26 14.95
CA SER A 19 3.59 -7.50 15.68
C SER A 19 4.35 -7.27 16.99
N GLU A 20 5.33 -6.38 16.98
CA GLU A 20 6.11 -6.04 18.16
C GLU A 20 5.28 -5.23 19.18
N MET A 21 4.40 -4.34 18.73
CA MET A 21 3.43 -3.66 19.59
C MET A 21 2.49 -4.66 20.26
N GLN A 22 2.00 -5.65 19.52
CA GLN A 22 1.20 -6.75 20.07
C GLN A 22 1.97 -7.55 21.11
N ARG A 23 3.20 -7.96 20.80
CA ARG A 23 4.07 -8.74 21.69
C ARG A 23 4.37 -8.00 23.00
N ARG A 24 4.50 -6.68 22.93
CA ARG A 24 4.74 -5.83 24.12
C ARG A 24 3.47 -5.45 24.86
N ASN A 25 2.32 -5.94 24.47
CA ASN A 25 1.01 -5.60 25.05
C ASN A 25 0.75 -4.06 25.10
N LEU A 26 1.21 -3.34 24.07
CA LEU A 26 0.89 -1.93 23.96
C LEU A 26 -0.59 -1.75 23.61
N SER A 27 -1.24 -0.76 24.22
CA SER A 27 -2.67 -0.39 23.94
C SER A 27 -2.70 1.05 23.45
N ILE A 28 -2.08 1.29 22.32
CA ILE A 28 -1.93 2.61 21.69
C ILE A 28 -2.43 2.52 20.25
N PRO A 29 -3.35 3.39 19.81
CA PRO A 29 -3.82 3.38 18.43
C PRO A 29 -2.68 3.48 17.42
N LEU A 30 -2.78 2.74 16.31
CA LEU A 30 -1.80 2.72 15.24
C LEU A 30 -2.38 3.34 13.97
N MET A 31 -1.78 4.43 13.49
CA MET A 31 -2.12 5.07 12.23
C MET A 31 -1.12 4.70 11.15
N ILE A 32 -1.61 4.25 10.00
CA ILE A 32 -0.80 3.82 8.85
C ILE A 32 -1.05 4.77 7.68
N GLY A 33 0.01 5.38 7.16
CA GLY A 33 -0.08 6.30 6.03
C GLY A 33 1.18 6.29 5.16
N GLY A 34 1.22 7.18 4.19
CA GLY A 34 2.33 7.33 3.26
C GLY A 34 2.06 6.79 1.86
N ALA A 35 2.92 7.17 0.91
CA ALA A 35 2.69 6.98 -0.52
C ALA A 35 2.60 5.51 -0.97
N THR A 36 3.26 4.59 -0.27
CA THR A 36 3.27 3.16 -0.62
C THR A 36 2.18 2.36 0.09
N THR A 37 1.52 2.95 1.07
CA THR A 37 0.51 2.25 1.88
C THR A 37 -0.87 2.23 1.20
N SER A 38 -1.70 1.29 1.59
CA SER A 38 -3.07 1.21 1.14
C SER A 38 -3.97 0.64 2.23
N LYS A 39 -5.27 0.95 2.16
CA LYS A 39 -6.26 0.38 3.05
C LYS A 39 -6.30 -1.15 2.94
N ALA A 40 -6.12 -1.69 1.75
CA ALA A 40 -6.06 -3.14 1.52
C ALA A 40 -4.87 -3.78 2.25
N HIS A 41 -3.67 -3.21 2.15
CA HIS A 41 -2.50 -3.71 2.87
C HIS A 41 -2.68 -3.59 4.39
N THR A 42 -3.17 -2.44 4.85
CA THR A 42 -3.44 -2.22 6.28
C THR A 42 -4.41 -3.25 6.84
N SER A 43 -5.54 -3.49 6.15
CA SER A 43 -6.58 -4.42 6.62
C SER A 43 -6.17 -5.89 6.56
N VAL A 44 -5.32 -6.28 5.59
CA VAL A 44 -4.97 -7.70 5.37
C VAL A 44 -3.67 -8.10 6.07
N LYS A 45 -2.71 -7.18 6.18
CA LYS A 45 -1.36 -7.50 6.66
C LYS A 45 -1.02 -6.90 8.01
N ILE A 46 -1.42 -5.64 8.28
CA ILE A 46 -0.98 -4.93 9.47
C ILE A 46 -1.98 -5.12 10.62
N GLU A 47 -3.25 -4.84 10.40
CA GLU A 47 -4.29 -4.89 11.45
C GLU A 47 -4.40 -6.28 12.10
N PRO A 48 -4.32 -7.41 11.37
CA PRO A 48 -4.35 -8.72 12.02
C PRO A 48 -3.17 -9.00 12.96
N CYS A 49 -2.07 -8.27 12.81
CA CYS A 49 -0.89 -8.41 13.65
C CYS A 49 -0.95 -7.58 14.93
N TYR A 50 -1.94 -6.68 15.06
CA TYR A 50 -2.09 -5.81 16.22
C TYR A 50 -3.56 -5.65 16.60
N GLN A 51 -3.99 -6.32 17.69
CA GLN A 51 -5.38 -6.39 18.15
C GLN A 51 -5.60 -5.69 19.50
N ASN A 52 -4.55 -5.21 20.16
CA ASN A 52 -4.66 -4.55 21.46
C ASN A 52 -5.30 -3.16 21.38
N ASP A 53 -5.27 -2.53 20.19
CA ASP A 53 -5.93 -1.24 19.94
C ASP A 53 -6.24 -1.10 18.43
N ILE A 54 -6.86 0.02 18.05
CA ILE A 54 -7.31 0.29 16.69
C ILE A 54 -6.12 0.54 15.77
N THR A 55 -6.10 -0.14 14.62
CA THR A 55 -5.22 0.16 13.49
C THR A 55 -6.02 0.85 12.38
N VAL A 56 -5.65 2.08 12.01
CA VAL A 56 -6.38 2.87 11.02
C VAL A 56 -5.50 3.30 9.86
N TYR A 57 -6.02 3.12 8.63
CA TYR A 57 -5.39 3.67 7.44
C TYR A 57 -5.74 5.15 7.26
N VAL A 58 -4.71 5.98 7.05
CA VAL A 58 -4.81 7.42 6.85
C VAL A 58 -4.40 7.75 5.42
N THR A 59 -5.34 8.21 4.62
CA THR A 59 -5.15 8.45 3.18
C THR A 59 -4.11 9.54 2.90
N ASP A 60 -4.13 10.60 3.71
CA ASP A 60 -3.25 11.76 3.57
C ASP A 60 -3.03 12.45 4.93
N ALA A 61 -1.98 13.26 5.02
CA ALA A 61 -1.60 13.93 6.26
C ALA A 61 -2.67 14.91 6.78
N SER A 62 -3.48 15.51 5.90
CA SER A 62 -4.52 16.46 6.31
C SER A 62 -5.62 15.78 7.14
N ARG A 63 -5.88 14.51 6.89
CA ARG A 63 -6.85 13.70 7.61
C ARG A 63 -6.33 13.14 8.93
N ALA A 64 -5.02 13.13 9.12
CA ALA A 64 -4.39 12.54 10.32
C ALA A 64 -4.87 13.21 11.60
N VAL A 65 -5.01 14.54 11.60
CA VAL A 65 -5.44 15.30 12.78
C VAL A 65 -6.87 14.91 13.20
N GLY A 66 -7.81 14.87 12.25
CA GLY A 66 -9.19 14.49 12.52
C GLY A 66 -9.33 13.05 13.03
N ILE A 67 -8.55 12.12 12.44
CA ILE A 67 -8.52 10.72 12.88
C ILE A 67 -7.91 10.61 14.29
N ALA A 68 -6.80 11.31 14.55
CA ALA A 68 -6.18 11.31 15.87
C ALA A 68 -7.14 11.85 16.95
N SER A 69 -7.89 12.92 16.66
CA SER A 69 -8.91 13.45 17.56
C SER A 69 -9.98 12.43 17.89
N ARG A 70 -10.47 11.68 16.89
CA ARG A 70 -11.44 10.59 17.09
C ARG A 70 -10.87 9.44 17.92
N LEU A 71 -9.61 9.06 17.67
CA LEU A 71 -8.91 8.00 18.41
C LEU A 71 -8.65 8.37 19.88
N LEU A 72 -8.53 9.65 20.21
CA LEU A 72 -8.36 10.15 21.57
C LEU A 72 -9.69 10.39 22.29
N SER A 73 -10.80 10.43 21.57
CA SER A 73 -12.13 10.62 22.14
C SER A 73 -12.69 9.31 22.71
N SER A 74 -13.02 9.29 23.98
CA SER A 74 -13.65 8.12 24.64
C SER A 74 -15.02 7.74 24.04
N LYS A 75 -15.71 8.70 23.40
CA LYS A 75 -17.02 8.47 22.76
C LYS A 75 -16.89 8.00 21.32
N GLU A 76 -15.95 8.58 20.56
CA GLU A 76 -15.83 8.32 19.12
C GLU A 76 -14.92 7.13 18.80
N LYS A 77 -13.95 6.85 19.67
CA LYS A 77 -13.01 5.74 19.46
C LYS A 77 -13.71 4.38 19.29
N PRO A 78 -14.67 3.98 20.14
CA PRO A 78 -15.38 2.71 19.96
C PRO A 78 -16.13 2.63 18.62
N LEU A 79 -16.86 3.69 18.27
CA LEU A 79 -17.62 3.77 17.01
C LEU A 79 -16.68 3.66 15.79
N LEU A 80 -15.56 4.38 15.81
CA LEU A 80 -14.54 4.27 14.77
C LEU A 80 -13.99 2.84 14.67
N GLY A 81 -13.79 2.16 15.79
CA GLY A 81 -13.29 0.79 15.82
C GLY A 81 -14.28 -0.20 15.20
N GLU A 82 -15.58 -0.04 15.45
CA GLU A 82 -16.64 -0.87 14.85
C GLU A 82 -16.73 -0.64 13.34
N ASP A 83 -16.79 0.62 12.90
CA ASP A 83 -16.81 0.98 11.47
C ASP A 83 -15.63 0.38 10.71
N LEU A 84 -14.42 0.48 11.29
CA LEU A 84 -13.19 -0.05 10.68
C LEU A 84 -13.18 -1.58 10.60
N ARG A 85 -13.67 -2.28 11.62
CA ARG A 85 -13.76 -3.75 11.61
C ARG A 85 -14.66 -4.22 10.48
N GLU A 86 -15.85 -3.65 10.36
CA GLU A 86 -16.76 -3.99 9.26
C GLU A 86 -16.15 -3.70 7.89
N GLU A 87 -15.50 -2.54 7.75
CA GLU A 87 -14.88 -2.17 6.48
C GLU A 87 -13.73 -3.12 6.12
N TYR A 88 -12.85 -3.45 7.08
CA TYR A 88 -11.72 -4.34 6.87
C TYR A 88 -12.16 -5.78 6.59
N ASP A 89 -13.22 -6.26 7.21
CA ASP A 89 -13.78 -7.58 6.92
C ASP A 89 -14.34 -7.67 5.49
N LYS A 90 -15.03 -6.63 5.03
CA LYS A 90 -15.50 -6.53 3.64
C LYS A 90 -14.32 -6.56 2.65
N ILE A 91 -13.23 -5.86 2.96
CA ILE A 91 -12.01 -5.84 2.12
C ILE A 91 -11.34 -7.21 2.10
N ARG A 92 -11.14 -7.84 3.26
CA ARG A 92 -10.55 -9.19 3.37
C ARG A 92 -11.33 -10.21 2.56
N THR A 93 -12.65 -10.25 2.74
CA THR A 93 -13.54 -11.15 2.00
C THR A 93 -13.45 -10.94 0.49
N ARG A 94 -13.42 -9.69 0.03
CA ARG A 94 -13.27 -9.37 -1.40
C ARG A 94 -11.94 -9.84 -1.97
N ILE A 95 -10.86 -9.68 -1.22
CA ILE A 95 -9.51 -10.10 -1.66
C ILE A 95 -9.42 -11.61 -1.71
N LEU A 96 -9.90 -12.33 -0.70
CA LEU A 96 -9.94 -13.79 -0.67
C LEU A 96 -10.74 -14.36 -1.86
N ASN A 97 -11.91 -13.82 -2.12
CA ASN A 97 -12.75 -14.23 -3.25
C ASN A 97 -12.09 -13.95 -4.61
N LYS A 98 -11.34 -12.84 -4.73
CA LYS A 98 -10.60 -12.51 -5.96
C LYS A 98 -9.43 -13.47 -6.18
N THR A 99 -8.69 -13.82 -5.13
CA THR A 99 -7.56 -14.75 -5.21
C THR A 99 -8.03 -16.15 -5.58
N ALA A 100 -9.16 -16.60 -5.04
CA ALA A 100 -9.75 -17.91 -5.37
C ALA A 100 -10.19 -18.03 -6.83
N LYS A 101 -10.55 -16.92 -7.49
CA LYS A 101 -10.96 -16.90 -8.90
C LYS A 101 -9.79 -16.87 -9.89
N ASN A 102 -8.63 -16.39 -9.49
CA ASN A 102 -7.45 -16.27 -10.35
C ASN A 102 -6.63 -17.57 -10.30
N LYS A 103 -7.06 -18.59 -11.03
CA LYS A 103 -6.20 -19.74 -11.29
C LYS A 103 -5.06 -19.32 -12.21
N LEU A 104 -3.85 -19.34 -11.70
CA LEU A 104 -2.65 -19.14 -12.53
C LEU A 104 -2.54 -20.27 -13.55
N LEU A 105 -2.20 -19.92 -14.79
CA LEU A 105 -1.89 -20.92 -15.81
C LEU A 105 -0.55 -21.60 -15.48
N PRO A 106 -0.41 -22.91 -15.73
CA PRO A 106 0.88 -23.55 -15.72
C PRO A 106 1.85 -22.85 -16.67
N ILE A 107 3.14 -22.79 -16.32
CA ILE A 107 4.14 -22.07 -17.13
C ILE A 107 4.23 -22.54 -18.58
N SER A 108 3.99 -23.84 -18.85
CA SER A 108 3.92 -24.40 -20.20
C SER A 108 2.83 -23.71 -21.03
N ARG A 109 1.62 -23.60 -20.46
CA ARG A 109 0.48 -22.96 -21.14
C ARG A 109 0.69 -21.46 -21.30
N ALA A 110 1.30 -20.80 -20.31
CA ALA A 110 1.64 -19.39 -20.42
C ALA A 110 2.65 -19.13 -21.55
N ARG A 111 3.62 -20.03 -21.75
CA ARG A 111 4.58 -19.96 -22.85
C ARG A 111 3.95 -20.20 -24.22
N GLU A 112 2.97 -21.13 -24.34
CA GLU A 112 2.20 -21.35 -25.56
C GLU A 112 1.39 -20.11 -25.97
N HIS A 113 0.86 -19.39 -24.97
CA HIS A 113 0.03 -18.19 -25.16
C HIS A 113 0.85 -16.89 -25.21
N LYS A 114 2.19 -16.97 -25.23
CA LYS A 114 3.01 -15.77 -25.34
C LYS A 114 2.71 -14.99 -26.62
N HIS A 115 2.64 -13.68 -26.53
CA HIS A 115 2.56 -12.83 -27.71
C HIS A 115 3.84 -13.01 -28.56
N GLN A 116 3.65 -13.35 -29.84
CA GLN A 116 4.78 -13.45 -30.77
C GLN A 116 4.98 -12.08 -31.42
N VAL A 117 6.14 -11.49 -31.16
CA VAL A 117 6.53 -10.22 -31.77
C VAL A 117 7.55 -10.53 -32.86
N ASP A 118 7.30 -10.05 -34.05
CA ASP A 118 8.29 -10.07 -35.15
C ASP A 118 9.28 -8.92 -34.95
N TRP A 119 10.44 -9.25 -34.42
CA TRP A 119 11.54 -8.30 -34.21
C TRP A 119 12.38 -8.05 -35.47
N HIS A 120 12.24 -8.87 -36.53
CA HIS A 120 13.04 -8.74 -37.75
C HIS A 120 12.69 -7.49 -38.56
N GLY A 121 11.44 -7.06 -38.50
CA GLY A 121 10.95 -5.83 -39.15
C GLY A 121 10.99 -4.59 -38.28
N TYR A 122 11.33 -4.71 -36.98
CA TYR A 122 11.34 -3.56 -36.07
C TYR A 122 12.65 -2.75 -36.17
N MET A 123 12.53 -1.53 -36.65
CA MET A 123 13.59 -0.53 -36.61
C MET A 123 13.33 0.43 -35.45
N PRO A 124 14.14 0.41 -34.37
CA PRO A 124 13.95 1.34 -33.28
C PRO A 124 14.24 2.79 -33.75
N PRO A 125 13.50 3.78 -33.26
CA PRO A 125 13.80 5.19 -33.59
C PRO A 125 15.18 5.54 -33.09
N ILE A 126 15.95 6.22 -33.93
CA ILE A 126 17.29 6.71 -33.57
C ILE A 126 17.09 7.95 -32.68
N PRO A 127 17.66 7.99 -31.46
CA PRO A 127 17.60 9.15 -30.59
C PRO A 127 18.27 10.36 -31.25
N GLU A 128 17.67 11.55 -31.17
CA GLU A 128 18.27 12.78 -31.66
C GLU A 128 19.58 13.13 -30.94
N LEU A 129 19.69 12.72 -29.68
CA LEU A 129 20.87 12.93 -28.85
C LEU A 129 21.44 11.57 -28.42
N ILE A 130 22.64 11.25 -28.91
CA ILE A 130 23.36 10.04 -28.56
C ILE A 130 24.55 10.41 -27.65
N GLY A 131 24.68 9.66 -26.53
CA GLY A 131 25.74 9.86 -25.54
C GLY A 131 25.40 10.90 -24.47
N ASN A 132 26.37 11.26 -23.65
CA ASN A 132 26.19 12.25 -22.58
C ASN A 132 26.34 13.65 -23.16
N LYS A 133 25.31 14.50 -23.01
CA LYS A 133 25.37 15.91 -23.37
C LYS A 133 25.00 16.78 -22.17
N THR A 134 25.78 17.83 -21.96
CA THR A 134 25.48 18.85 -20.95
C THR A 134 24.67 19.96 -21.61
N ILE A 135 23.51 20.25 -21.05
CA ILE A 135 22.66 21.37 -21.48
C ILE A 135 22.90 22.51 -20.47
N SER A 136 23.55 23.59 -20.91
CA SER A 136 23.92 24.73 -20.06
C SER A 136 22.88 25.87 -20.09
N ASP A 137 22.12 25.98 -21.16
CA ASP A 137 21.16 27.08 -21.35
C ASP A 137 19.72 26.52 -21.39
N ILE A 138 19.13 26.37 -20.20
CA ILE A 138 17.71 26.08 -20.06
C ILE A 138 17.01 27.40 -19.78
N SER A 139 16.41 28.01 -20.82
CA SER A 139 15.50 29.16 -20.62
C SER A 139 14.23 28.65 -19.92
N ARG A 140 13.78 29.33 -18.85
CA ARG A 140 12.43 29.16 -18.36
C ARG A 140 11.47 29.60 -19.46
N ALA A 141 10.62 28.70 -19.91
CA ALA A 141 9.40 29.10 -20.60
C ALA A 141 8.49 29.76 -19.56
N ASP A 142 8.08 31.00 -19.78
CA ASP A 142 7.12 31.75 -18.98
C ASP A 142 5.73 31.08 -19.02
#